data_804bc3c9d5d2d93dc79daab66dda7619
#
_entry.id   804bc3c9d5d2d93dc79daab66dda7619
#
_cell.length_a   1.000
_cell.length_b   1.000
_cell.length_c   1.000
_cell.angle_alpha   90.00
_cell.angle_beta   90.00
_cell.angle_gamma   90.00
#
_symmetry.space_group_name_H-M   'P 1'
#
loop_
_entity.id
_entity.type
_entity.pdbx_description
1 polymer ?
#
loop_
_entity_poly.entity_id
_entity_poly.type
_entity_poly.pdbx_seq_one_letter_code
_entity_poly.pdbx_strand_id
1 'polypeptide(L)'
;MHSTTMLLIKRANRYFPIIEPILKANGIPDDFKYLMVIESNLNNIARSPAGAAGLWQFMPATGREFGLEVNDNVDERYHIEKATVAACKYFKQAYAKYGDWMAVSAAYNAGQGRISSQLDKQLASHAMDLWLVEETSRYMFRILAAKEIFNNPQRYGFLLKREHLYPPIPYKKVTVSTSINDLNDYAKSQGITYAQLRDANPWLRDTSLKNKTGKTYTLYISTQEGMYYDPKKTEAYNKPVSYTHLRAHETDSY
;
A
#
# COMPACT_ATOMS: atom_id res chain seq x y z
N MET A 1 10.67 12.13 -13.71
CA MET A 1 10.95 10.86 -12.99
C MET A 1 11.58 11.05 -11.61
N HIS A 2 12.59 11.92 -11.44
CA HIS A 2 13.29 12.11 -10.14
C HIS A 2 12.35 12.50 -8.99
N SER A 3 11.50 13.49 -9.19
CA SER A 3 10.53 13.96 -8.17
C SER A 3 9.52 12.88 -7.73
N THR A 4 9.06 12.06 -8.67
CA THR A 4 8.13 10.97 -8.37
C THR A 4 8.79 9.91 -7.49
N THR A 5 10.00 9.47 -7.81
CA THR A 5 10.72 8.46 -7.01
C THR A 5 11.02 8.98 -5.60
N MET A 6 11.42 10.24 -5.45
CA MET A 6 11.60 10.85 -4.13
C MET A 6 10.28 10.85 -3.32
N LEU A 7 9.16 11.15 -3.96
CA LEU A 7 7.84 11.08 -3.31
C LEU A 7 7.49 9.65 -2.87
N LEU A 8 7.81 8.65 -3.69
CA LEU A 8 7.59 7.24 -3.35
C LEU A 8 8.40 6.83 -2.12
N ILE A 9 9.67 7.20 -2.03
CA ILE A 9 10.52 6.92 -0.87
C ILE A 9 9.95 7.59 0.40
N LYS A 10 9.47 8.83 0.30
CA LYS A 10 8.82 9.53 1.42
C LYS A 10 7.56 8.79 1.89
N ARG A 11 6.70 8.36 0.96
CA ARG A 11 5.47 7.62 1.23
C ARG A 11 5.75 6.23 1.81
N ALA A 12 6.78 5.55 1.34
CA ALA A 12 7.18 4.24 1.86
C ALA A 12 7.46 4.29 3.36
N ASN A 13 8.12 5.33 3.85
CA ASN A 13 8.38 5.52 5.28
C ASN A 13 7.08 5.57 6.12
N ARG A 14 5.97 6.00 5.54
CA ARG A 14 4.65 6.00 6.20
C ARG A 14 3.96 4.65 6.16
N TYR A 15 4.01 3.97 5.01
CA TYR A 15 3.16 2.80 4.78
C TYR A 15 3.85 1.46 5.04
N PHE A 16 5.14 1.32 4.79
CA PHE A 16 5.85 0.06 5.01
C PHE A 16 5.80 -0.43 6.46
N PRO A 17 5.89 0.43 7.50
CA PRO A 17 5.73 0.01 8.89
C PRO A 17 4.38 -0.67 9.20
N ILE A 18 3.33 -0.35 8.43
CA ILE A 18 2.00 -0.95 8.59
C ILE A 18 1.91 -2.27 7.81
N ILE A 19 2.52 -2.31 6.64
CA ILE A 19 2.32 -3.36 5.64
C ILE A 19 3.25 -4.55 5.85
N GLU A 20 4.54 -4.31 6.11
CA GLU A 20 5.55 -5.37 6.28
C GLU A 20 5.19 -6.36 7.41
N PRO A 21 4.72 -5.93 8.59
CA PRO A 21 4.29 -6.87 9.62
C PRO A 21 3.14 -7.77 9.18
N ILE A 22 2.21 -7.25 8.34
CA ILE A 22 1.08 -8.02 7.82
C ILE A 22 1.57 -9.05 6.79
N LEU A 23 2.44 -8.66 5.85
CA LEU A 23 3.05 -9.58 4.90
C LEU A 23 3.78 -10.71 5.63
N LYS A 24 4.64 -10.35 6.59
CA LYS A 24 5.41 -11.29 7.41
C LYS A 24 4.52 -12.27 8.18
N ALA A 25 3.49 -11.77 8.86
CA ALA A 25 2.54 -12.59 9.61
C ALA A 25 1.76 -13.56 8.72
N ASN A 26 1.64 -13.26 7.43
CA ASN A 26 1.01 -14.10 6.44
C ASN A 26 1.97 -14.98 5.64
N GLY A 27 3.27 -14.95 5.90
CA GLY A 27 4.28 -15.74 5.17
C GLY A 27 4.49 -15.28 3.72
N ILE A 28 4.21 -14.02 3.41
CA ILE A 28 4.43 -13.44 2.09
C ILE A 28 5.82 -12.82 2.06
N PRO A 29 6.61 -13.03 0.98
CA PRO A 29 7.90 -12.39 0.82
C PRO A 29 7.79 -10.86 0.91
N ASP A 30 8.74 -10.24 1.61
CA ASP A 30 8.76 -8.80 1.86
C ASP A 30 8.78 -7.97 0.56
N ASP A 31 9.35 -8.52 -0.50
CA ASP A 31 9.41 -7.88 -1.82
C ASP A 31 8.05 -7.54 -2.41
N PHE A 32 6.98 -8.21 -1.97
CA PHE A 32 5.62 -7.93 -2.44
C PHE A 32 5.10 -6.55 -2.03
N LYS A 33 5.72 -5.88 -1.05
CA LYS A 33 5.42 -4.46 -0.76
C LYS A 33 5.68 -3.53 -1.95
N TYR A 34 6.62 -3.89 -2.84
CA TYR A 34 6.92 -3.09 -4.02
C TYR A 34 5.84 -3.14 -5.10
N LEU A 35 4.89 -4.11 -5.03
CA LEU A 35 3.71 -4.08 -5.91
C LEU A 35 2.92 -2.78 -5.70
N MET A 36 2.70 -2.36 -4.46
CA MET A 36 1.97 -1.11 -4.19
C MET A 36 2.70 0.12 -4.72
N VAL A 37 4.03 0.09 -4.76
CA VAL A 37 4.82 1.17 -5.39
C VAL A 37 4.45 1.29 -6.86
N ILE A 38 4.30 0.15 -7.55
CA ILE A 38 4.02 0.10 -8.98
C ILE A 38 2.54 0.37 -9.26
N GLU A 39 1.63 -0.18 -8.47
CA GLU A 39 0.19 -0.13 -8.66
C GLU A 39 -0.40 1.25 -8.40
N SER A 40 -0.03 1.87 -7.29
CA SER A 40 -0.68 3.08 -6.80
C SER A 40 0.26 4.26 -6.58
N ASN A 41 1.56 4.11 -6.82
CA ASN A 41 2.58 5.06 -6.34
C ASN A 41 2.45 5.33 -4.82
N LEU A 42 2.11 4.30 -4.05
CA LEU A 42 1.82 4.41 -2.62
C LEU A 42 0.80 5.52 -2.29
N ASN A 43 -0.20 5.70 -3.15
CA ASN A 43 -1.31 6.60 -2.92
C ASN A 43 -2.53 5.80 -2.46
N ASN A 44 -2.87 5.90 -1.15
CA ASN A 44 -3.97 5.13 -0.57
C ASN A 44 -5.35 5.46 -1.15
N ILE A 45 -5.51 6.64 -1.76
CA ILE A 45 -6.76 7.05 -2.39
C ILE A 45 -6.74 6.92 -3.92
N ALA A 46 -5.74 6.23 -4.48
CA ALA A 46 -5.64 6.03 -5.92
C ALA A 46 -6.84 5.26 -6.45
N ARG A 47 -7.34 5.70 -7.62
CA ARG A 47 -8.38 5.03 -8.38
C ARG A 47 -8.02 5.07 -9.85
N SER A 48 -8.02 3.92 -10.50
CA SER A 48 -7.79 3.83 -11.94
C SER A 48 -9.07 4.13 -12.74
N PRO A 49 -8.97 4.49 -14.02
CA PRO A 49 -10.15 4.64 -14.91
C PRO A 49 -10.98 3.36 -15.00
N ALA A 50 -10.36 2.18 -14.88
CA ALA A 50 -11.05 0.89 -14.88
C ALA A 50 -11.71 0.55 -13.53
N GLY A 51 -11.53 1.39 -12.48
CA GLY A 51 -12.17 1.21 -11.19
C GLY A 51 -11.35 0.42 -10.16
N ALA A 52 -10.09 0.11 -10.44
CA ALA A 52 -9.17 -0.40 -9.41
C ALA A 52 -8.91 0.67 -8.34
N ALA A 53 -8.74 0.29 -7.07
CA ALA A 53 -8.70 1.24 -5.97
C ALA A 53 -7.72 0.88 -4.84
N GLY A 54 -7.22 1.93 -4.14
CA GLY A 54 -6.38 1.83 -2.97
C GLY A 54 -4.92 1.51 -3.28
N LEU A 55 -4.13 1.20 -2.24
CA LEU A 55 -2.71 0.88 -2.39
C LEU A 55 -2.48 -0.32 -3.30
N TRP A 56 -3.31 -1.33 -3.18
CA TRP A 56 -3.21 -2.61 -3.88
C TRP A 56 -3.93 -2.64 -5.23
N GLN A 57 -4.64 -1.58 -5.62
CA GLN A 57 -5.38 -1.47 -6.89
C GLN A 57 -6.30 -2.67 -7.18
N PHE A 58 -7.00 -3.16 -6.16
CA PHE A 58 -8.00 -4.19 -6.37
C PHE A 58 -9.17 -3.69 -7.23
N MET A 59 -9.58 -4.52 -8.20
CA MET A 59 -10.87 -4.37 -8.83
C MET A 59 -12.01 -4.69 -7.82
N PRO A 60 -13.22 -4.09 -7.97
CA PRO A 60 -14.32 -4.33 -7.01
C PRO A 60 -14.66 -5.81 -6.82
N ALA A 61 -14.71 -6.57 -7.91
CA ALA A 61 -15.02 -8.01 -7.85
C ALA A 61 -13.94 -8.78 -7.09
N THR A 62 -12.67 -8.56 -7.43
CA THR A 62 -11.53 -9.20 -6.76
C THR A 62 -11.45 -8.80 -5.29
N GLY A 63 -11.68 -7.52 -4.95
CA GLY A 63 -11.73 -7.10 -3.55
C GLY A 63 -12.76 -7.89 -2.74
N ARG A 64 -13.98 -8.05 -3.27
CA ARG A 64 -15.04 -8.86 -2.62
C ARG A 64 -14.68 -10.35 -2.52
N GLU A 65 -14.10 -10.92 -3.56
CA GLU A 65 -13.63 -12.31 -3.58
C GLU A 65 -12.67 -12.60 -2.43
N PHE A 66 -11.75 -11.67 -2.13
CA PHE A 66 -10.77 -11.80 -1.04
C PHE A 66 -11.23 -11.22 0.29
N GLY A 67 -12.53 -10.92 0.44
CA GLY A 67 -13.19 -10.62 1.70
C GLY A 67 -13.27 -9.15 2.07
N LEU A 68 -13.06 -8.24 1.11
CA LEU A 68 -13.28 -6.81 1.32
C LEU A 68 -14.75 -6.46 1.08
N GLU A 69 -15.29 -5.60 1.90
CA GLU A 69 -16.57 -4.96 1.65
C GLU A 69 -16.38 -3.84 0.63
N VAL A 70 -17.12 -3.93 -0.48
CA VAL A 70 -17.07 -2.94 -1.56
C VAL A 70 -18.48 -2.66 -2.04
N ASN A 71 -19.03 -1.54 -1.59
CA ASN A 71 -20.35 -1.00 -1.95
C ASN A 71 -20.31 0.54 -1.91
N ASP A 72 -21.47 1.20 -2.09
CA ASP A 72 -21.56 2.66 -2.15
C ASP A 72 -21.36 3.34 -0.78
N ASN A 73 -21.47 2.61 0.34
CA ASN A 73 -21.30 3.14 1.68
C ASN A 73 -19.90 2.85 2.24
N VAL A 74 -19.36 1.67 1.93
CA VAL A 74 -18.06 1.17 2.41
C VAL A 74 -17.26 0.61 1.24
N ASP A 75 -15.98 1.01 1.16
CA ASP A 75 -15.02 0.46 0.20
C ASP A 75 -13.69 0.15 0.89
N GLU A 76 -13.58 -1.08 1.41
CA GLU A 76 -12.41 -1.51 2.19
C GLU A 76 -11.12 -1.68 1.36
N ARG A 77 -11.18 -1.47 0.03
CA ARG A 77 -9.97 -1.39 -0.81
C ARG A 77 -9.09 -0.19 -0.44
N TYR A 78 -9.69 0.84 0.17
CA TYR A 78 -8.99 2.00 0.74
C TYR A 78 -8.56 1.81 2.20
N HIS A 79 -8.92 0.70 2.83
CA HIS A 79 -8.51 0.38 4.20
C HIS A 79 -7.18 -0.37 4.19
N ILE A 80 -6.09 0.29 4.55
CA ILE A 80 -4.72 -0.20 4.36
C ILE A 80 -4.52 -1.62 4.89
N GLU A 81 -4.85 -1.85 6.16
CA GLU A 81 -4.62 -3.14 6.83
C GLU A 81 -5.49 -4.25 6.21
N LYS A 82 -6.79 -3.99 5.99
CA LYS A 82 -7.71 -4.99 5.41
C LYS A 82 -7.36 -5.31 3.96
N ALA A 83 -7.05 -4.30 3.15
CA ALA A 83 -6.63 -4.49 1.78
C ALA A 83 -5.31 -5.27 1.70
N THR A 84 -4.37 -5.06 2.64
CA THR A 84 -3.13 -5.83 2.72
C THR A 84 -3.39 -7.29 3.08
N VAL A 85 -4.30 -7.57 4.03
CA VAL A 85 -4.70 -8.95 4.36
C VAL A 85 -5.36 -9.63 3.15
N ALA A 86 -6.21 -8.90 2.40
CA ALA A 86 -6.82 -9.43 1.17
C ALA A 86 -5.76 -9.74 0.10
N ALA A 87 -4.75 -8.88 -0.05
CA ALA A 87 -3.63 -9.12 -0.95
C ALA A 87 -2.84 -10.37 -0.55
N CYS A 88 -2.58 -10.57 0.75
CA CYS A 88 -1.94 -11.78 1.24
C CYS A 88 -2.74 -13.05 0.90
N LYS A 89 -4.06 -13.01 0.99
CA LYS A 89 -4.92 -14.15 0.60
C LYS A 89 -4.80 -14.44 -0.89
N TYR A 90 -4.83 -13.42 -1.73
CA TYR A 90 -4.61 -13.55 -3.17
C TYR A 90 -3.25 -14.20 -3.46
N PHE A 91 -2.19 -13.70 -2.85
CA PHE A 91 -0.83 -14.21 -3.08
C PHE A 91 -0.68 -15.66 -2.65
N LYS A 92 -1.27 -16.04 -1.50
CA LYS A 92 -1.28 -17.45 -1.05
C LYS A 92 -2.02 -18.36 -2.02
N GLN A 93 -3.19 -17.95 -2.48
CA GLN A 93 -3.96 -18.72 -3.46
C GLN A 93 -3.19 -18.89 -4.76
N ALA A 94 -2.58 -17.82 -5.28
CA ALA A 94 -1.80 -17.88 -6.50
C ALA A 94 -0.52 -18.72 -6.31
N TYR A 95 0.16 -18.59 -5.16
CA TYR A 95 1.34 -19.39 -4.86
C TYR A 95 1.03 -20.89 -4.72
N ALA A 96 -0.08 -21.23 -4.09
CA ALA A 96 -0.54 -22.62 -4.02
C ALA A 96 -0.78 -23.23 -5.41
N LYS A 97 -1.14 -22.39 -6.38
CA LYS A 97 -1.37 -22.80 -7.77
C LYS A 97 -0.08 -22.93 -8.58
N TYR A 98 0.85 -22.00 -8.42
CA TYR A 98 2.01 -21.89 -9.31
C TYR A 98 3.32 -22.38 -8.68
N GLY A 99 3.44 -22.37 -7.35
CA GLY A 99 4.70 -22.64 -6.65
C GLY A 99 5.84 -21.65 -6.95
N ASP A 100 5.54 -20.56 -7.65
CA ASP A 100 6.50 -19.59 -8.17
C ASP A 100 6.04 -18.16 -7.88
N TRP A 101 6.83 -17.40 -7.11
CA TRP A 101 6.53 -16.03 -6.76
C TRP A 101 6.57 -15.05 -7.94
N MET A 102 7.34 -15.37 -8.99
CA MET A 102 7.33 -14.58 -10.21
C MET A 102 6.02 -14.78 -10.97
N ALA A 103 5.51 -16.02 -11.03
CA ALA A 103 4.19 -16.30 -11.57
C ALA A 103 3.06 -15.62 -10.78
N VAL A 104 3.18 -15.57 -9.44
CA VAL A 104 2.23 -14.83 -8.58
C VAL A 104 2.21 -13.35 -8.94
N SER A 105 3.38 -12.72 -9.10
CA SER A 105 3.46 -11.30 -9.46
C SER A 105 2.94 -11.03 -10.87
N ALA A 106 3.25 -11.89 -11.85
CA ALA A 106 2.70 -11.79 -13.21
C ALA A 106 1.16 -11.98 -13.22
N ALA A 107 0.64 -12.91 -12.41
CA ALA A 107 -0.78 -13.17 -12.28
C ALA A 107 -1.52 -12.01 -11.58
N TYR A 108 -0.87 -11.27 -10.69
CA TYR A 108 -1.46 -10.08 -10.08
C TYR A 108 -1.75 -8.99 -11.13
N ASN A 109 -0.83 -8.79 -12.07
CA ASN A 109 -0.98 -7.84 -13.18
C ASN A 109 -1.94 -8.34 -14.26
N ALA A 110 -1.75 -9.58 -14.74
CA ALA A 110 -2.42 -10.07 -15.95
C ALA A 110 -3.65 -10.95 -15.66
N GLY A 111 -3.88 -11.33 -14.40
CA GLY A 111 -4.90 -12.29 -13.98
C GLY A 111 -4.40 -13.75 -14.01
N GLN A 112 -4.81 -14.52 -13.01
CA GLN A 112 -4.41 -15.93 -12.85
C GLN A 112 -4.77 -16.81 -14.06
N GLY A 113 -5.96 -16.62 -14.64
CA GLY A 113 -6.39 -17.40 -15.81
C GLY A 113 -5.48 -17.21 -17.01
N ARG A 114 -5.04 -15.97 -17.27
CA ARG A 114 -4.12 -15.67 -18.38
C ARG A 114 -2.75 -16.32 -18.16
N ILE A 115 -2.18 -16.21 -16.96
CA ILE A 115 -0.86 -16.80 -16.69
C ILE A 115 -0.92 -18.32 -16.78
N SER A 116 -1.95 -18.97 -16.23
CA SER A 116 -2.14 -20.42 -16.39
C SER A 116 -2.19 -20.83 -17.86
N SER A 117 -3.02 -20.13 -18.65
CA SER A 117 -3.13 -20.43 -20.10
C SER A 117 -1.81 -20.23 -20.84
N GLN A 118 -0.96 -19.29 -20.43
CA GLN A 118 0.36 -19.09 -21.05
C GLN A 118 1.36 -20.16 -20.65
N LEU A 119 1.38 -20.57 -19.36
CA LEU A 119 2.22 -21.69 -18.91
C LEU A 119 1.89 -22.96 -19.69
N ASP A 120 0.59 -23.29 -19.83
CA ASP A 120 0.14 -24.47 -20.58
C ASP A 120 0.51 -24.38 -22.07
N LYS A 121 0.21 -23.26 -22.73
CA LYS A 121 0.42 -23.07 -24.17
C LYS A 121 1.90 -23.08 -24.56
N GLN A 122 2.77 -22.57 -23.68
CA GLN A 122 4.19 -22.44 -23.95
C GLN A 122 5.00 -23.60 -23.33
N LEU A 123 4.33 -24.57 -22.70
CA LEU A 123 4.95 -25.72 -22.01
C LEU A 123 6.04 -25.27 -21.02
N ALA A 124 5.82 -24.14 -20.35
CA ALA A 124 6.76 -23.54 -19.42
C ALA A 124 6.39 -23.88 -17.98
N SER A 125 7.41 -24.11 -17.13
CA SER A 125 7.25 -24.39 -15.71
C SER A 125 7.36 -23.12 -14.85
N HIS A 126 8.01 -22.08 -15.38
CA HIS A 126 8.28 -20.83 -14.64
C HIS A 126 7.83 -19.62 -15.43
N ALA A 127 7.34 -18.58 -14.72
CA ALA A 127 6.86 -17.35 -15.37
C ALA A 127 7.97 -16.59 -16.12
N MET A 128 9.22 -16.75 -15.71
CA MET A 128 10.37 -16.11 -16.36
C MET A 128 10.66 -16.69 -17.76
N ASP A 129 10.17 -17.89 -18.06
CA ASP A 129 10.34 -18.54 -19.35
C ASP A 129 9.21 -18.18 -20.33
N LEU A 130 8.21 -17.40 -19.88
CA LEU A 130 7.05 -17.04 -20.69
C LEU A 130 7.34 -15.86 -21.62
N TRP A 131 6.93 -16.01 -22.88
CA TRP A 131 6.72 -14.88 -23.78
C TRP A 131 5.40 -14.21 -23.45
N LEU A 132 5.46 -13.12 -22.69
CA LEU A 132 4.30 -12.34 -22.26
C LEU A 132 4.22 -11.01 -23.03
N VAL A 133 3.05 -10.38 -23.00
CA VAL A 133 2.91 -8.98 -23.44
C VAL A 133 3.87 -8.09 -22.66
N GLU A 134 4.39 -7.04 -23.31
CA GLU A 134 5.44 -6.18 -22.74
C GLU A 134 5.07 -5.65 -21.34
N GLU A 135 3.83 -5.25 -21.13
CA GLU A 135 3.36 -4.74 -19.84
C GLU A 135 3.59 -5.75 -18.70
N THR A 136 3.18 -7.01 -18.91
CA THR A 136 3.31 -8.07 -17.88
C THR A 136 4.76 -8.52 -17.72
N SER A 137 5.53 -8.64 -18.80
CA SER A 137 6.96 -8.95 -18.70
C SER A 137 7.70 -7.88 -17.91
N ARG A 138 7.47 -6.61 -18.22
CA ARG A 138 8.10 -5.48 -17.52
C ARG A 138 7.63 -5.34 -16.08
N TYR A 139 6.43 -5.81 -15.75
CA TYR A 139 5.89 -5.70 -14.40
C TYR A 139 6.76 -6.39 -13.35
N MET A 140 7.19 -7.62 -13.61
CA MET A 140 8.09 -8.37 -12.72
C MET A 140 9.41 -7.62 -12.51
N PHE A 141 10.03 -7.12 -13.59
CA PHE A 141 11.28 -6.36 -13.49
C PHE A 141 11.11 -5.01 -12.83
N ARG A 142 9.95 -4.37 -12.94
CA ARG A 142 9.65 -3.12 -12.22
C ARG A 142 9.61 -3.32 -10.69
N ILE A 143 9.14 -4.48 -10.22
CA ILE A 143 9.18 -4.83 -8.79
C ILE A 143 10.65 -4.90 -8.32
N LEU A 144 11.49 -5.62 -9.06
CA LEU A 144 12.92 -5.75 -8.75
C LEU A 144 13.65 -4.41 -8.84
N ALA A 145 13.34 -3.58 -9.84
CA ALA A 145 13.90 -2.24 -9.96
C ALA A 145 13.48 -1.34 -8.80
N ALA A 146 12.22 -1.40 -8.38
CA ALA A 146 11.74 -0.67 -7.20
C ALA A 146 12.51 -1.12 -5.95
N LYS A 147 12.63 -2.44 -5.72
CA LYS A 147 13.41 -3.00 -4.62
C LYS A 147 14.84 -2.45 -4.61
N GLU A 148 15.53 -2.49 -5.74
CA GLU A 148 16.92 -2.03 -5.85
C GLU A 148 17.05 -0.53 -5.53
N ILE A 149 16.17 0.30 -6.08
CA ILE A 149 16.17 1.74 -5.82
C ILE A 149 15.89 2.05 -4.35
N PHE A 150 14.94 1.37 -3.74
CA PHE A 150 14.55 1.61 -2.34
C PHE A 150 15.59 1.12 -1.35
N ASN A 151 16.33 0.06 -1.69
CA ASN A 151 17.43 -0.44 -0.86
C ASN A 151 18.70 0.39 -1.00
N ASN A 152 18.91 1.02 -2.17
CA ASN A 152 20.13 1.76 -2.50
C ASN A 152 19.82 3.15 -3.11
N PRO A 153 18.98 4.00 -2.46
CA PRO A 153 18.51 5.23 -3.09
C PRO A 153 19.64 6.18 -3.47
N GLN A 154 20.70 6.27 -2.67
CA GLN A 154 21.85 7.13 -2.94
C GLN A 154 22.60 6.73 -4.21
N ARG A 155 22.73 5.43 -4.49
CA ARG A 155 23.36 4.91 -5.72
C ARG A 155 22.67 5.44 -6.98
N TYR A 156 21.38 5.73 -6.88
CA TYR A 156 20.54 6.24 -7.97
C TYR A 156 20.31 7.76 -7.90
N GLY A 157 21.07 8.47 -7.06
CA GLY A 157 21.03 9.93 -6.93
C GLY A 157 19.86 10.45 -6.09
N PHE A 158 19.17 9.59 -5.33
CA PHE A 158 18.09 10.01 -4.43
C PHE A 158 18.64 10.31 -3.04
N LEU A 159 18.93 11.58 -2.80
CA LEU A 159 19.44 12.08 -1.52
C LEU A 159 18.28 12.66 -0.70
N LEU A 160 17.87 11.94 0.33
CA LEU A 160 16.79 12.34 1.23
C LEU A 160 17.31 12.39 2.67
N LYS A 161 17.06 13.50 3.35
CA LYS A 161 17.26 13.58 4.78
C LYS A 161 16.06 12.95 5.50
N ARG A 162 16.28 12.47 6.71
CA ARG A 162 15.25 11.90 7.59
C ARG A 162 14.03 12.81 7.73
N GLU A 163 14.24 14.11 7.90
CA GLU A 163 13.22 15.14 8.02
C GLU A 163 12.36 15.35 6.76
N HIS A 164 12.78 14.81 5.61
CA HIS A 164 12.00 14.84 4.38
C HIS A 164 11.02 13.68 4.24
N LEU A 165 11.14 12.65 5.08
CA LEU A 165 10.31 11.45 5.00
C LEU A 165 8.94 11.72 5.62
N TYR A 166 7.92 11.00 5.17
CA TYR A 166 6.60 11.06 5.79
C TYR A 166 6.52 10.05 6.93
N PRO A 167 6.35 10.47 8.20
CA PRO A 167 6.19 9.55 9.30
C PRO A 167 4.84 8.81 9.21
N PRO A 168 4.72 7.64 9.85
CA PRO A 168 3.43 7.06 10.17
C PRO A 168 2.56 8.09 10.92
N ILE A 169 1.27 8.09 10.63
CA ILE A 169 0.31 8.99 11.30
C ILE A 169 -0.27 8.23 12.50
N PRO A 170 -0.07 8.70 13.73
CA PRO A 170 -0.70 8.09 14.89
C PRO A 170 -2.21 8.42 14.91
N TYR A 171 -3.02 7.38 15.09
CA TYR A 171 -4.47 7.46 15.22
C TYR A 171 -4.93 6.79 16.51
N LYS A 172 -5.99 7.33 17.12
CA LYS A 172 -6.80 6.59 18.08
C LYS A 172 -7.72 5.65 17.30
N LYS A 173 -7.74 4.37 17.64
CA LYS A 173 -8.67 3.38 17.05
C LYS A 173 -9.95 3.32 17.88
N VAL A 174 -11.09 3.47 17.22
CA VAL A 174 -12.42 3.36 17.85
C VAL A 174 -13.22 2.30 17.12
N THR A 175 -13.74 1.35 17.89
CA THR A 175 -14.57 0.25 17.36
C THR A 175 -16.03 0.64 17.37
N VAL A 176 -16.74 0.43 16.25
CA VAL A 176 -18.15 0.72 16.07
C VAL A 176 -18.86 -0.51 15.51
N SER A 177 -19.94 -0.92 16.17
CA SER A 177 -20.79 -2.06 15.75
C SER A 177 -22.22 -1.65 15.37
N THR A 178 -22.53 -0.37 15.48
CA THR A 178 -23.83 0.21 15.13
C THR A 178 -23.72 1.12 13.90
N SER A 179 -24.85 1.47 13.32
CA SER A 179 -24.90 2.51 12.28
C SER A 179 -24.53 3.89 12.86
N ILE A 180 -23.89 4.73 12.05
CA ILE A 180 -23.67 6.14 12.33
C ILE A 180 -24.51 6.92 11.30
N ASN A 181 -25.55 7.60 11.77
CA ASN A 181 -26.49 8.28 10.88
C ASN A 181 -25.87 9.51 10.19
N ASP A 182 -25.01 10.24 10.91
CA ASP A 182 -24.28 11.40 10.39
C ASP A 182 -22.82 11.37 10.85
N LEU A 183 -21.91 11.28 9.89
CA LEU A 183 -20.47 11.29 10.14
C LEU A 183 -19.95 12.67 10.56
N ASN A 184 -20.67 13.79 10.27
CA ASN A 184 -20.28 15.11 10.79
C ASN A 184 -20.49 15.18 12.30
N ASP A 185 -21.65 14.76 12.78
CA ASP A 185 -21.97 14.75 14.21
C ASP A 185 -21.06 13.77 14.96
N TYR A 186 -20.80 12.61 14.34
CA TYR A 186 -19.85 11.65 14.89
C TYR A 186 -18.45 12.26 15.01
N ALA A 187 -17.94 12.91 13.97
CA ALA A 187 -16.62 13.56 13.99
C ALA A 187 -16.54 14.61 15.12
N LYS A 188 -17.55 15.48 15.25
CA LYS A 188 -17.65 16.46 16.34
C LYS A 188 -17.63 15.79 17.72
N SER A 189 -18.35 14.68 17.90
CA SER A 189 -18.36 13.93 19.16
C SER A 189 -16.98 13.34 19.52
N GLN A 190 -16.13 13.11 18.52
CA GLN A 190 -14.75 12.66 18.70
C GLN A 190 -13.74 13.83 18.81
N GLY A 191 -14.19 15.07 18.77
CA GLY A 191 -13.34 16.26 18.87
C GLY A 191 -12.52 16.57 17.60
N ILE A 192 -12.97 16.07 16.44
CA ILE A 192 -12.31 16.29 15.14
C ILE A 192 -13.29 16.84 14.11
N THR A 193 -12.77 17.33 12.99
CA THR A 193 -13.59 17.74 11.85
C THR A 193 -14.00 16.55 10.98
N TYR A 194 -15.07 16.72 10.19
CA TYR A 194 -15.48 15.73 9.19
C TYR A 194 -14.36 15.42 8.18
N ALA A 195 -13.63 16.44 7.73
CA ALA A 195 -12.50 16.27 6.82
C ALA A 195 -11.42 15.35 7.43
N GLN A 196 -11.05 15.60 8.69
CA GLN A 196 -10.08 14.75 9.41
C GLN A 196 -10.55 13.30 9.56
N LEU A 197 -11.86 13.11 9.84
CA LEU A 197 -12.45 11.77 9.89
C LEU A 197 -12.35 11.07 8.53
N ARG A 198 -12.68 11.76 7.44
CA ARG A 198 -12.64 11.21 6.07
C ARG A 198 -11.22 10.91 5.59
N ASP A 199 -10.27 11.79 5.89
CA ASP A 199 -8.86 11.59 5.54
C ASP A 199 -8.26 10.37 6.26
N ALA A 200 -8.62 10.17 7.54
CA ALA A 200 -8.19 9.01 8.31
C ALA A 200 -8.92 7.72 7.88
N ASN A 201 -10.12 7.82 7.31
CA ASN A 201 -10.97 6.69 6.92
C ASN A 201 -11.48 6.82 5.47
N PRO A 202 -10.60 6.78 4.46
CA PRO A 202 -11.02 6.95 3.07
C PRO A 202 -11.93 5.82 2.56
N TRP A 203 -12.02 4.72 3.29
CA TRP A 203 -12.92 3.60 3.03
C TRP A 203 -14.39 3.89 3.32
N LEU A 204 -14.72 4.92 4.11
CA LEU A 204 -16.08 5.45 4.24
C LEU A 204 -16.44 6.19 2.94
N ARG A 205 -17.53 5.83 2.27
CA ARG A 205 -17.87 6.37 0.94
C ARG A 205 -19.09 7.28 0.92
N ASP A 206 -19.85 7.31 2.02
CA ASP A 206 -21.07 8.08 2.20
C ASP A 206 -20.91 9.05 3.40
N THR A 207 -21.91 9.87 3.68
CA THR A 207 -22.00 10.77 4.85
C THR A 207 -22.49 10.06 6.11
N SER A 208 -22.83 8.78 6.00
CA SER A 208 -23.28 7.90 7.07
C SER A 208 -22.55 6.55 6.99
N LEU A 209 -22.54 5.78 8.08
CA LEU A 209 -22.13 4.38 8.09
C LEU A 209 -23.36 3.51 8.35
N LYS A 210 -23.83 2.80 7.34
CA LYS A 210 -24.97 1.88 7.43
C LYS A 210 -24.48 0.51 7.87
N ASN A 211 -24.88 0.07 9.05
CA ASN A 211 -24.49 -1.21 9.62
C ASN A 211 -25.71 -1.99 10.12
N LYS A 212 -26.42 -2.64 9.21
CA LYS A 212 -27.61 -3.45 9.52
C LYS A 212 -27.28 -4.85 10.08
N THR A 213 -26.04 -5.29 9.89
CA THR A 213 -25.60 -6.66 10.23
C THR A 213 -24.86 -6.74 11.56
N GLY A 214 -24.63 -5.61 12.24
CA GLY A 214 -23.82 -5.56 13.46
C GLY A 214 -22.33 -5.86 13.24
N LYS A 215 -21.84 -5.73 12.01
CA LYS A 215 -20.41 -5.87 11.69
C LYS A 215 -19.58 -4.88 12.48
N THR A 216 -18.43 -5.31 12.95
CA THR A 216 -17.50 -4.43 13.66
C THR A 216 -16.60 -3.68 12.67
N TYR A 217 -16.62 -2.35 12.75
CA TYR A 217 -15.71 -1.48 12.03
C TYR A 217 -14.73 -0.81 12.99
N THR A 218 -13.50 -0.59 12.55
CA THR A 218 -12.52 0.20 13.26
C THR A 218 -12.33 1.53 12.54
N LEU A 219 -12.70 2.62 13.20
CA LEU A 219 -12.46 3.97 12.71
C LEU A 219 -11.15 4.51 13.30
N TYR A 220 -10.40 5.20 12.47
CA TYR A 220 -9.21 5.94 12.85
C TYR A 220 -9.60 7.39 13.15
N ILE A 221 -9.31 7.82 14.37
CA ILE A 221 -9.59 9.18 14.82
C ILE A 221 -8.26 9.92 14.90
N SER A 222 -8.15 11.04 14.20
CA SER A 222 -6.94 11.86 14.19
C SER A 222 -6.64 12.37 15.60
N THR A 223 -5.38 12.25 16.00
CA THR A 223 -4.86 12.79 17.26
C THR A 223 -4.16 14.12 17.02
N GLN A 224 -3.97 14.94 18.06
CA GLN A 224 -3.19 16.18 17.93
C GLN A 224 -1.79 15.90 17.40
N GLU A 225 -1.12 14.86 17.88
CA GLU A 225 0.19 14.43 17.40
C GLU A 225 0.16 14.06 15.91
N GLY A 226 -0.89 13.37 15.45
CA GLY A 226 -1.05 12.98 14.04
C GLY A 226 -1.37 14.14 13.11
N MET A 227 -1.95 15.22 13.63
CA MET A 227 -2.29 16.43 12.87
C MET A 227 -1.12 17.40 12.72
N TYR A 228 -0.19 17.41 13.68
CA TYR A 228 0.94 18.32 13.71
C TYR A 228 2.24 17.58 13.41
N TYR A 229 2.65 17.63 12.15
CA TYR A 229 3.90 17.04 11.70
C TYR A 229 5.11 17.87 12.18
N ASP A 230 6.02 17.20 12.91
CA ASP A 230 7.33 17.77 13.27
C ASP A 230 8.42 17.03 12.48
N PRO A 231 9.05 17.67 11.46
CA PRO A 231 10.11 17.04 10.68
C PRO A 231 11.29 16.54 11.52
N LYS A 232 11.60 17.25 12.62
CA LYS A 232 12.74 16.90 13.50
C LYS A 232 12.51 15.59 14.27
N LYS A 233 11.24 15.21 14.48
CA LYS A 233 10.85 13.96 15.15
C LYS A 233 10.67 12.79 14.19
N THR A 234 10.82 13.02 12.89
CA THR A 234 10.67 11.95 11.90
C THR A 234 11.81 10.96 12.01
N GLU A 235 11.48 9.69 12.11
CA GLU A 235 12.44 8.60 12.05
C GLU A 235 12.36 7.89 10.71
N ALA A 236 13.53 7.43 10.23
CA ALA A 236 13.58 6.62 9.03
C ALA A 236 13.31 5.16 9.38
N TYR A 237 12.25 4.60 8.81
CA TYR A 237 11.93 3.18 8.95
C TYR A 237 12.94 2.31 8.19
N ASN A 238 13.28 2.70 6.96
CA ASN A 238 14.30 2.02 6.18
C ASN A 238 15.67 2.68 6.40
N LYS A 239 16.61 1.97 7.01
CA LYS A 239 17.97 2.44 7.32
C LYS A 239 18.75 3.01 6.12
N PRO A 240 18.69 2.44 4.90
CA PRO A 240 19.38 3.04 3.74
C PRO A 240 18.97 4.48 3.43
N VAL A 241 17.76 4.90 3.80
CA VAL A 241 17.31 6.29 3.65
C VAL A 241 17.86 7.19 4.75
N SER A 242 18.21 6.64 5.92
CA SER A 242 18.71 7.43 7.07
C SER A 242 20.16 7.85 6.96
N TYR A 243 20.95 7.29 6.02
CA TYR A 243 22.38 7.60 5.87
C TYR A 243 22.67 8.84 5.02
N THR A 244 21.69 9.64 4.69
CA THR A 244 21.90 10.94 4.06
C THR A 244 22.34 12.04 5.05
N HIS A 245 23.01 11.68 6.13
CA HIS A 245 23.88 12.65 6.81
C HIS A 245 25.14 12.78 5.97
N LEU A 246 25.13 13.74 5.05
CA LEU A 246 26.37 14.25 4.51
C LEU A 246 27.27 14.59 5.71
N ARG A 247 28.39 13.93 5.82
CA ARG A 247 29.58 14.51 6.40
C ARG A 247 30.00 15.67 5.47
N ALA A 248 29.30 16.77 5.61
CA ALA A 248 29.68 18.04 5.02
C ALA A 248 30.57 18.78 6.02
N HIS A 249 31.63 18.13 6.47
CA HIS A 249 32.74 18.78 7.20
C HIS A 249 33.92 17.83 7.23
N GLU A 250 34.60 17.70 6.10
CA GLU A 250 36.00 17.29 6.06
C GLU A 250 36.58 17.54 4.65
N THR A 251 36.47 18.76 4.16
CA THR A 251 37.35 19.25 3.10
C THR A 251 37.50 20.78 3.21
N ASP A 252 37.93 21.24 4.37
CA ASP A 252 38.59 22.56 4.47
C ASP A 252 39.84 22.39 5.32
N SER A 253 40.84 21.83 4.70
CA SER A 253 42.25 21.99 5.11
C SER A 253 43.12 21.34 4.04
N TYR A 254 43.44 22.11 3.00
CA TYR A 254 44.80 22.23 2.40
C TYR A 254 44.73 23.18 1.21
#